data_53811ffb89eb5cd92b8cbd667352b938
#
_entry.id   53811ffb89eb5cd92b8cbd667352b938
#
_cell.length_a   1.000
_cell.length_b   1.000
_cell.length_c   1.000
_cell.angle_alpha   90.00
_cell.angle_beta   90.00
_cell.angle_gamma   90.00
#
_symmetry.space_group_name_H-M   'P 1'
#
loop_
_entity.id
_entity.type
_entity.pdbx_description
1 polymer ?
#
loop_
_entity_poly.entity_id
_entity_poly.type
_entity_poly.pdbx_seq_one_letter_code
_entity_poly.pdbx_strand_id
1 'polypeptide(L)'
;VMNFLLIRMPLGFLRVRPANFVFTGGVKSNIKDPLITDKTEIVPIHTLDYDELLKGRFDSAVKFDYITFVDQDLPQHSDLISSSKPALVSKKKYYKELNEFFNYLECKYKVPVIVALHPRADLIKAKENFLGRSIFSLKTNALIKNTLFTIVHYSNAVNYCVLYKKPFVLITTNEIEAAHDNRTAAIRVLESFFSREVINLSSKEYLTKPLSIDFDTESYSQYMRDYIKNNNDDIEFWDVVAKTIKF
;
A
#
# COMPACT_ATOMS: atom_id res chain seq x y z
N VAL A 1 -24.33 15.69 -7.95
CA VAL A 1 -24.98 16.62 -7.00
C VAL A 1 -25.67 15.87 -5.85
N MET A 2 -26.41 14.79 -6.13
CA MET A 2 -27.15 14.00 -5.13
C MET A 2 -26.25 13.33 -4.08
N ASN A 3 -25.12 12.73 -4.47
CA ASN A 3 -24.16 12.12 -3.54
C ASN A 3 -23.50 13.15 -2.59
N PHE A 4 -23.31 14.39 -3.04
CA PHE A 4 -22.70 15.44 -2.22
C PHE A 4 -23.64 15.95 -1.11
N LEU A 5 -24.95 15.93 -1.34
CA LEU A 5 -25.95 16.28 -0.36
C LEU A 5 -26.12 15.18 0.71
N LEU A 6 -26.08 13.91 0.31
CA LEU A 6 -26.23 12.76 1.22
C LEU A 6 -25.06 12.70 2.23
N ILE A 7 -23.84 13.00 1.82
CA ILE A 7 -22.64 13.00 2.69
C ILE A 7 -22.71 14.10 3.78
N ARG A 8 -23.48 15.17 3.56
CA ARG A 8 -23.62 16.29 4.51
C ARG A 8 -24.88 16.23 5.37
N MET A 9 -25.76 15.27 5.12
CA MET A 9 -26.98 15.11 5.94
C MET A 9 -26.60 14.52 7.30
N PRO A 10 -27.18 15.01 8.40
CA PRO A 10 -26.99 14.40 9.71
C PRO A 10 -27.42 12.93 9.67
N LEU A 11 -26.59 12.02 10.22
CA LEU A 11 -26.83 10.58 10.19
C LEU A 11 -28.19 10.19 10.78
N GLY A 12 -28.67 10.92 11.78
CA GLY A 12 -30.01 10.73 12.35
C GLY A 12 -31.13 10.93 11.34
N PHE A 13 -30.96 11.80 10.33
CA PHE A 13 -31.93 12.02 9.26
C PHE A 13 -31.97 10.82 8.30
N LEU A 14 -30.83 10.18 8.10
CA LEU A 14 -30.68 8.97 7.25
C LEU A 14 -31.06 7.68 8.00
N ARG A 15 -31.47 7.75 9.27
CA ARG A 15 -31.73 6.59 10.16
C ARG A 15 -30.54 5.61 10.25
N VAL A 16 -29.33 6.11 10.03
CA VAL A 16 -28.09 5.30 10.18
C VAL A 16 -27.72 5.30 11.66
N ARG A 17 -27.54 4.11 12.22
CA ARG A 17 -27.13 3.94 13.62
C ARG A 17 -25.61 4.06 13.73
N PRO A 18 -25.08 4.65 14.82
CA PRO A 18 -23.65 4.58 15.12
C PRO A 18 -23.14 3.14 15.17
N ALA A 19 -21.85 2.97 14.95
CA ALA A 19 -21.20 1.68 15.11
C ALA A 19 -21.18 1.27 16.59
N ASN A 20 -21.52 0.01 16.88
CA ASN A 20 -21.38 -0.52 18.24
C ASN A 20 -19.91 -0.80 18.58
N PHE A 21 -19.18 -1.36 17.61
CA PHE A 21 -17.77 -1.74 17.75
C PHE A 21 -16.93 -1.16 16.60
N VAL A 22 -15.70 -0.82 16.91
CA VAL A 22 -14.66 -0.51 15.91
C VAL A 22 -13.39 -1.27 16.27
N PHE A 23 -12.90 -2.07 15.33
CA PHE A 23 -11.68 -2.86 15.50
C PHE A 23 -10.49 -2.07 14.93
N THR A 24 -9.43 -1.86 15.73
CA THR A 24 -8.29 -1.02 15.36
C THR A 24 -6.98 -1.80 15.33
N GLY A 25 -6.22 -1.69 14.23
CA GLY A 25 -4.97 -2.42 14.05
C GLY A 25 -3.83 -1.90 14.94
N GLY A 26 -3.62 -0.62 15.05
CA GLY A 26 -2.52 -0.03 15.79
C GLY A 26 -2.95 1.09 16.73
N VAL A 27 -2.06 1.51 17.63
CA VAL A 27 -2.36 2.56 18.64
C VAL A 27 -2.66 3.93 18.02
N LYS A 28 -2.17 4.19 16.79
CA LYS A 28 -2.42 5.42 16.04
C LYS A 28 -3.42 5.22 14.90
N SER A 29 -4.16 4.14 14.88
CA SER A 29 -5.27 3.96 13.95
C SER A 29 -6.33 5.01 14.24
N ASN A 30 -6.16 6.19 13.62
CA ASN A 30 -7.04 7.33 13.84
C ASN A 30 -8.30 7.16 13.01
N ILE A 31 -9.39 6.83 13.68
CA ILE A 31 -10.67 6.61 13.05
C ILE A 31 -11.53 7.86 13.29
N LYS A 32 -11.52 8.76 12.33
CA LYS A 32 -12.47 9.88 12.27
C LYS A 32 -13.59 9.49 11.31
N ASP A 33 -14.63 8.90 11.83
CA ASP A 33 -15.81 8.55 11.07
C ASP A 33 -17.06 9.04 11.78
N PRO A 34 -18.04 9.63 11.08
CA PRO A 34 -19.30 10.09 11.69
C PRO A 34 -20.10 8.98 12.40
N LEU A 35 -19.85 7.71 12.08
CA LEU A 35 -20.51 6.57 12.72
C LEU A 35 -19.88 6.22 14.07
N ILE A 36 -18.73 6.78 14.41
CA ILE A 36 -18.04 6.53 15.67
C ILE A 36 -18.43 7.62 16.67
N THR A 37 -18.98 7.21 17.78
CA THR A 37 -19.45 8.10 18.85
C THR A 37 -18.83 7.68 20.20
N ASP A 38 -19.13 8.41 21.25
CA ASP A 38 -18.77 8.10 22.64
C ASP A 38 -19.35 6.75 23.14
N LYS A 39 -20.36 6.21 22.45
CA LYS A 39 -20.97 4.91 22.74
C LYS A 39 -20.34 3.76 21.95
N THR A 40 -19.45 4.06 21.02
CA THR A 40 -18.78 3.05 20.20
C THR A 40 -17.63 2.42 20.99
N GLU A 41 -17.64 1.11 21.14
CA GLU A 41 -16.54 0.37 21.78
C GLU A 41 -15.39 0.22 20.78
N ILE A 42 -14.19 0.62 21.19
CA ILE A 42 -12.98 0.45 20.40
C ILE A 42 -12.26 -0.80 20.88
N VAL A 43 -12.16 -1.79 19.98
CA VAL A 43 -11.53 -3.09 20.25
C VAL A 43 -10.15 -3.12 19.60
N PRO A 44 -9.06 -3.08 20.40
CA PRO A 44 -7.70 -3.23 19.90
C PRO A 44 -7.48 -4.63 19.32
N ILE A 45 -6.95 -4.69 18.11
CA ILE A 45 -6.65 -5.92 17.40
C ILE A 45 -5.43 -5.68 16.48
N HIS A 46 -5.23 -6.48 15.48
CA HIS A 46 -4.27 -6.28 14.40
C HIS A 46 -4.96 -6.07 13.04
N THR A 47 -4.19 -5.64 12.03
CA THR A 47 -4.69 -5.51 10.65
C THR A 47 -4.89 -6.88 10.01
N LEU A 48 -5.69 -6.92 8.93
CA LEU A 48 -5.87 -8.13 8.12
C LEU A 48 -4.55 -8.60 7.46
N ASP A 49 -3.61 -7.68 7.20
CA ASP A 49 -2.28 -8.05 6.68
C ASP A 49 -1.48 -8.88 7.69
N TYR A 50 -1.63 -8.58 8.99
CA TYR A 50 -1.03 -9.37 10.07
C TYR A 50 -1.73 -10.73 10.22
N ASP A 51 -3.04 -10.78 10.05
CA ASP A 51 -3.81 -12.02 10.06
C ASP A 51 -3.35 -12.99 8.95
N GLU A 52 -3.03 -12.46 7.77
CA GLU A 52 -2.39 -13.26 6.72
C GLU A 52 -1.03 -13.81 7.14
N LEU A 53 -0.21 -13.03 7.86
CA LEU A 53 1.06 -13.51 8.41
C LEU A 53 0.86 -14.70 9.35
N LEU A 54 -0.12 -14.61 10.26
CA LEU A 54 -0.45 -15.70 11.21
C LEU A 54 -0.83 -16.99 10.48
N LYS A 55 -1.58 -16.90 9.40
CA LYS A 55 -2.00 -18.07 8.61
C LYS A 55 -0.85 -18.78 7.89
N GLY A 56 0.27 -18.14 7.69
CA GLY A 56 1.53 -18.74 7.21
C GLY A 56 1.51 -19.40 5.82
N ARG A 57 0.41 -19.29 5.07
CA ARG A 57 0.11 -20.09 3.87
C ARG A 57 0.61 -19.46 2.56
N PHE A 58 1.87 -19.04 2.52
CA PHE A 58 2.38 -18.41 1.30
C PHE A 58 3.52 -19.22 0.71
N ASP A 59 3.19 -20.02 -0.31
CA ASP A 59 4.20 -20.62 -1.17
C ASP A 59 4.87 -19.53 -2.01
N SER A 60 6.18 -19.61 -2.13
CA SER A 60 6.93 -18.74 -3.03
C SER A 60 6.44 -18.94 -4.46
N ALA A 61 5.89 -17.90 -5.06
CA ALA A 61 5.49 -17.94 -6.46
C ALA A 61 6.71 -17.96 -7.42
N VAL A 62 7.91 -17.67 -6.90
CA VAL A 62 9.15 -17.47 -7.66
C VAL A 62 10.31 -18.14 -6.92
N LYS A 63 11.19 -18.84 -7.66
CA LYS A 63 12.30 -19.64 -7.10
C LYS A 63 13.69 -19.00 -7.29
N PHE A 64 13.76 -17.76 -7.70
CA PHE A 64 15.01 -17.00 -7.91
C PHE A 64 14.89 -15.63 -7.26
N ASP A 65 15.99 -14.91 -7.09
CA ASP A 65 16.01 -13.57 -6.54
C ASP A 65 15.38 -12.56 -7.47
N TYR A 66 14.62 -11.62 -6.92
CA TYR A 66 13.89 -10.59 -7.67
C TYR A 66 13.63 -9.34 -6.82
N ILE A 67 13.26 -8.27 -7.50
CA ILE A 67 12.76 -7.03 -6.92
C ILE A 67 11.25 -6.97 -7.18
N THR A 68 10.45 -6.57 -6.20
CA THR A 68 9.00 -6.45 -6.36
C THR A 68 8.60 -4.99 -6.57
N PHE A 69 7.89 -4.68 -7.65
CA PHE A 69 7.15 -3.44 -7.80
C PHE A 69 5.68 -3.66 -7.44
N VAL A 70 5.16 -2.87 -6.52
CA VAL A 70 3.72 -2.87 -6.17
C VAL A 70 3.01 -1.85 -7.05
N ASP A 71 2.28 -2.36 -8.03
CA ASP A 71 1.50 -1.53 -8.94
C ASP A 71 0.26 -0.96 -8.26
N GLN A 72 -0.04 0.30 -8.56
CA GLN A 72 -1.22 1.02 -8.07
C GLN A 72 -2.12 1.51 -9.21
N ASP A 73 -1.82 1.11 -10.46
CA ASP A 73 -2.55 1.47 -11.67
C ASP A 73 -2.85 2.99 -11.77
N LEU A 74 -1.85 3.81 -11.42
CA LEU A 74 -2.04 5.28 -11.29
C LEU A 74 -2.61 5.95 -12.53
N PRO A 75 -2.24 5.56 -13.78
CA PRO A 75 -2.83 6.16 -14.97
C PRO A 75 -4.31 5.82 -15.18
N GLN A 76 -4.79 4.70 -14.63
CA GLN A 76 -6.13 4.16 -14.88
C GLN A 76 -6.84 3.72 -13.59
N HIS A 77 -6.46 4.30 -12.44
CA HIS A 77 -7.01 3.91 -11.15
C HIS A 77 -8.55 4.01 -11.16
N SER A 78 -9.20 2.91 -10.81
CA SER A 78 -10.67 2.76 -10.87
C SER A 78 -11.43 3.86 -10.13
N ASP A 79 -10.90 4.36 -9.02
CA ASP A 79 -11.54 5.42 -8.24
C ASP A 79 -11.51 6.78 -8.95
N LEU A 80 -10.53 7.01 -9.82
CA LEU A 80 -10.49 8.22 -10.67
C LEU A 80 -11.52 8.11 -11.78
N ILE A 81 -11.61 6.95 -12.43
CA ILE A 81 -12.57 6.69 -13.49
C ILE A 81 -14.01 6.82 -12.95
N SER A 82 -14.30 6.20 -11.80
CA SER A 82 -15.63 6.24 -11.17
C SER A 82 -16.03 7.62 -10.69
N SER A 83 -15.07 8.47 -10.32
CA SER A 83 -15.30 9.85 -9.87
C SER A 83 -15.22 10.89 -11.01
N SER A 84 -15.05 10.46 -12.26
CA SER A 84 -14.86 11.34 -13.42
C SER A 84 -13.72 12.35 -13.25
N LYS A 85 -12.71 11.98 -12.48
CA LYS A 85 -11.51 12.80 -12.29
C LYS A 85 -10.46 12.48 -13.37
N PRO A 86 -9.66 13.47 -13.80
CA PRO A 86 -8.58 13.20 -14.73
C PRO A 86 -7.56 12.22 -14.15
N ALA A 87 -6.88 11.50 -15.03
CA ALA A 87 -5.77 10.64 -14.63
C ALA A 87 -4.70 11.47 -13.90
N LEU A 88 -4.12 10.90 -12.84
CA LEU A 88 -3.08 11.56 -12.05
C LEU A 88 -1.82 11.80 -12.87
N VAL A 89 -1.53 10.87 -13.76
CA VAL A 89 -0.31 10.84 -14.57
C VAL A 89 -0.62 10.48 -16.02
N SER A 90 0.18 11.00 -16.93
CA SER A 90 0.15 10.60 -18.34
C SER A 90 0.63 9.15 -18.49
N LYS A 91 -0.24 8.26 -18.98
CA LYS A 91 0.05 6.84 -19.14
C LYS A 91 1.37 6.58 -19.84
N LYS A 92 1.60 7.22 -20.99
CA LYS A 92 2.80 7.02 -21.81
C LYS A 92 4.08 7.42 -21.07
N LYS A 93 4.05 8.58 -20.39
CA LYS A 93 5.21 9.11 -19.67
C LYS A 93 5.50 8.26 -18.42
N TYR A 94 4.46 7.96 -17.64
CA TYR A 94 4.58 7.17 -16.43
C TYR A 94 5.21 5.80 -16.66
N TYR A 95 4.69 5.01 -17.60
CA TYR A 95 5.27 3.70 -17.89
C TYR A 95 6.65 3.77 -18.54
N LYS A 96 6.95 4.84 -19.30
CA LYS A 96 8.30 5.07 -19.81
C LYS A 96 9.29 5.27 -18.65
N GLU A 97 9.00 6.18 -17.73
CA GLU A 97 9.86 6.48 -16.58
C GLU A 97 10.04 5.25 -15.68
N LEU A 98 8.96 4.50 -15.39
CA LEU A 98 9.01 3.25 -14.65
C LEU A 98 9.91 2.20 -15.32
N ASN A 99 9.72 1.95 -16.61
CA ASN A 99 10.50 0.93 -17.32
C ASN A 99 11.97 1.31 -17.44
N GLU A 100 12.30 2.59 -17.59
CA GLU A 100 13.69 3.08 -17.56
C GLU A 100 14.32 2.79 -16.17
N PHE A 101 13.60 3.04 -15.10
CA PHE A 101 14.04 2.74 -13.75
C PHE A 101 14.18 1.23 -13.50
N PHE A 102 13.24 0.43 -13.96
CA PHE A 102 13.33 -1.03 -13.83
C PHE A 102 14.51 -1.60 -14.61
N ASN A 103 14.77 -1.14 -15.83
CA ASN A 103 15.96 -1.53 -16.60
C ASN A 103 17.27 -1.19 -15.85
N TYR A 104 17.33 -0.02 -15.23
CA TYR A 104 18.48 0.37 -14.39
C TYR A 104 18.67 -0.60 -13.21
N LEU A 105 17.58 -0.95 -12.50
CA LEU A 105 17.63 -1.87 -11.36
C LEU A 105 18.04 -3.28 -11.80
N GLU A 106 17.46 -3.80 -12.87
CA GLU A 106 17.79 -5.12 -13.42
C GLU A 106 19.24 -5.21 -13.87
N CYS A 107 19.74 -4.13 -14.47
CA CYS A 107 21.17 -4.04 -14.85
C CYS A 107 22.07 -4.00 -13.62
N LYS A 108 21.71 -3.23 -12.59
CA LYS A 108 22.52 -3.02 -11.38
C LYS A 108 22.56 -4.23 -10.46
N TYR A 109 21.40 -4.82 -10.19
CA TYR A 109 21.26 -5.92 -9.21
C TYR A 109 21.32 -7.31 -9.85
N LYS A 110 21.27 -7.41 -11.19
CA LYS A 110 21.31 -8.67 -11.95
C LYS A 110 20.16 -9.60 -11.62
N VAL A 111 19.01 -9.06 -11.22
CA VAL A 111 17.78 -9.78 -10.94
C VAL A 111 16.59 -9.07 -11.61
N PRO A 112 15.55 -9.79 -12.00
CA PRO A 112 14.39 -9.19 -12.64
C PRO A 112 13.54 -8.37 -11.67
N VAL A 113 12.85 -7.36 -12.21
CA VAL A 113 11.73 -6.70 -11.53
C VAL A 113 10.44 -7.48 -11.85
N ILE A 114 9.73 -7.86 -10.80
CA ILE A 114 8.43 -8.54 -10.87
C ILE A 114 7.34 -7.57 -10.41
N VAL A 115 6.23 -7.56 -11.13
CA VAL A 115 5.09 -6.67 -10.86
C VAL A 115 4.03 -7.40 -10.04
N ALA A 116 3.77 -6.92 -8.83
CA ALA A 116 2.58 -7.24 -8.06
C ALA A 116 1.45 -6.33 -8.54
N LEU A 117 0.62 -6.85 -9.44
CA LEU A 117 -0.41 -6.09 -10.14
C LEU A 117 -1.52 -5.65 -9.18
N HIS A 118 -1.98 -4.41 -9.36
CA HIS A 118 -3.17 -3.92 -8.66
C HIS A 118 -4.38 -4.84 -8.94
N PRO A 119 -5.18 -5.23 -7.92
CA PRO A 119 -6.25 -6.24 -8.08
C PRO A 119 -7.31 -5.92 -9.14
N ARG A 120 -7.51 -4.63 -9.44
CA ARG A 120 -8.49 -4.16 -10.42
C ARG A 120 -7.89 -3.79 -11.77
N ALA A 121 -6.57 -3.93 -11.94
CA ALA A 121 -5.91 -3.60 -13.21
C ALA A 121 -6.15 -4.67 -14.27
N ASP A 122 -6.18 -4.24 -15.53
CA ASP A 122 -6.30 -5.12 -16.68
C ASP A 122 -4.97 -5.84 -16.97
N LEU A 123 -4.95 -7.15 -16.82
CA LEU A 123 -3.74 -7.98 -17.00
C LEU A 123 -3.17 -7.89 -18.42
N ILE A 124 -4.02 -7.78 -19.45
CA ILE A 124 -3.56 -7.73 -20.85
C ILE A 124 -2.80 -6.41 -21.09
N LYS A 125 -3.42 -5.30 -20.69
CA LYS A 125 -2.79 -3.97 -20.81
C LYS A 125 -1.53 -3.86 -19.94
N ALA A 126 -1.54 -4.48 -18.76
CA ALA A 126 -0.38 -4.49 -17.89
C ALA A 126 0.83 -5.18 -18.53
N LYS A 127 0.65 -6.30 -19.24
CA LYS A 127 1.74 -6.99 -19.95
C LYS A 127 2.43 -6.09 -20.98
N GLU A 128 1.67 -5.29 -21.69
CA GLU A 128 2.21 -4.31 -22.64
C GLU A 128 2.91 -3.15 -21.93
N ASN A 129 2.27 -2.59 -20.90
CA ASN A 129 2.78 -1.46 -20.15
C ASN A 129 4.10 -1.76 -19.45
N PHE A 130 4.30 -2.98 -18.94
CA PHE A 130 5.51 -3.42 -18.24
C PHE A 130 6.50 -4.19 -19.13
N LEU A 131 6.37 -4.08 -20.45
CA LEU A 131 7.30 -4.63 -21.46
C LEU A 131 7.62 -6.11 -21.26
N GLY A 132 6.59 -6.92 -20.99
CA GLY A 132 6.72 -8.38 -20.86
C GLY A 132 7.33 -8.87 -19.54
N ARG A 133 7.55 -8.01 -18.54
CA ARG A 133 7.98 -8.45 -17.21
C ARG A 133 6.96 -9.40 -16.59
N SER A 134 7.43 -10.26 -15.70
CA SER A 134 6.55 -11.18 -14.95
C SER A 134 5.57 -10.40 -14.08
N ILE A 135 4.28 -10.72 -14.22
CA ILE A 135 3.19 -10.04 -13.52
C ILE A 135 2.39 -11.09 -12.74
N PHE A 136 2.12 -10.79 -11.48
CA PHE A 136 1.30 -11.62 -10.61
C PHE A 136 0.17 -10.81 -10.00
N SER A 137 -1.06 -11.29 -10.13
CA SER A 137 -2.23 -10.73 -9.46
C SER A 137 -2.51 -11.46 -8.17
N LEU A 138 -2.97 -10.75 -7.13
CA LEU A 138 -3.36 -11.30 -5.82
C LEU A 138 -2.24 -12.10 -5.11
N LYS A 139 -0.97 -11.78 -5.40
CA LYS A 139 0.21 -12.43 -4.81
C LYS A 139 1.17 -11.46 -4.12
N THR A 140 0.73 -10.23 -3.84
CA THR A 140 1.57 -9.15 -3.28
C THR A 140 2.30 -9.60 -2.01
N ASN A 141 1.58 -10.22 -1.08
CA ASN A 141 2.13 -10.76 0.16
C ASN A 141 3.26 -11.75 -0.10
N ALA A 142 2.99 -12.82 -0.89
CA ALA A 142 3.98 -13.86 -1.21
C ALA A 142 5.21 -13.31 -1.94
N LEU A 143 5.02 -12.32 -2.83
CA LEU A 143 6.11 -11.65 -3.52
C LEU A 143 6.97 -10.83 -2.57
N ILE A 144 6.36 -10.02 -1.69
CA ILE A 144 7.12 -9.19 -0.75
C ILE A 144 7.90 -10.05 0.25
N LYS A 145 7.33 -11.17 0.71
CA LYS A 145 8.01 -12.09 1.62
C LYS A 145 9.39 -12.53 1.11
N ASN A 146 9.54 -12.75 -0.20
CA ASN A 146 10.74 -13.35 -0.79
C ASN A 146 11.55 -12.36 -1.66
N THR A 147 11.13 -11.11 -1.78
CA THR A 147 11.85 -10.09 -2.57
C THR A 147 13.18 -9.68 -1.94
N LEU A 148 14.10 -9.17 -2.73
CA LEU A 148 15.28 -8.46 -2.21
C LEU A 148 14.84 -7.14 -1.58
N PHE A 149 14.03 -6.36 -2.28
CA PHE A 149 13.38 -5.15 -1.78
C PHE A 149 12.14 -4.85 -2.62
N THR A 150 11.28 -3.96 -2.09
CA THR A 150 10.03 -3.58 -2.72
C THR A 150 10.11 -2.15 -3.24
N ILE A 151 9.53 -1.88 -4.41
CA ILE A 151 9.34 -0.54 -4.96
C ILE A 151 7.86 -0.18 -4.82
N VAL A 152 7.58 0.98 -4.25
CA VAL A 152 6.21 1.42 -3.98
C VAL A 152 6.10 2.94 -4.05
N HIS A 153 4.93 3.47 -4.46
CA HIS A 153 4.62 4.90 -4.32
C HIS A 153 4.06 5.19 -2.91
N TYR A 154 2.83 4.76 -2.69
CA TYR A 154 2.11 4.76 -1.41
C TYR A 154 1.19 3.54 -1.44
N SER A 155 1.24 2.68 -0.50
CA SER A 155 0.40 1.47 -0.51
C SER A 155 0.41 0.83 0.87
N ASN A 156 -0.72 0.26 1.26
CA ASN A 156 -0.78 -0.60 2.45
C ASN A 156 0.14 -1.82 2.34
N ALA A 157 0.64 -2.15 1.15
CA ALA A 157 1.65 -3.21 0.97
C ALA A 157 2.96 -2.95 1.74
N VAL A 158 3.21 -1.70 2.18
CA VAL A 158 4.29 -1.37 3.13
C VAL A 158 4.13 -2.17 4.44
N ASN A 159 2.90 -2.52 4.85
CA ASN A 159 2.66 -3.39 5.99
C ASN A 159 3.39 -4.73 5.84
N TYR A 160 3.35 -5.34 4.65
CA TYR A 160 4.09 -6.59 4.39
C TYR A 160 5.61 -6.38 4.40
N CYS A 161 6.11 -5.21 3.95
CA CYS A 161 7.54 -4.91 4.06
C CYS A 161 7.97 -4.88 5.54
N VAL A 162 7.19 -4.24 6.39
CA VAL A 162 7.42 -4.19 7.84
C VAL A 162 7.31 -5.58 8.46
N LEU A 163 6.24 -6.33 8.16
CA LEU A 163 5.97 -7.66 8.71
C LEU A 163 7.09 -8.68 8.37
N TYR A 164 7.59 -8.64 7.14
CA TYR A 164 8.67 -9.54 6.68
C TYR A 164 10.07 -8.95 6.83
N LYS A 165 10.21 -7.78 7.43
CA LYS A 165 11.48 -7.07 7.58
C LYS A 165 12.21 -6.93 6.25
N LYS A 166 11.47 -6.57 5.20
CA LYS A 166 12.00 -6.36 3.85
C LYS A 166 12.21 -4.88 3.57
N PRO A 167 13.35 -4.48 2.99
CA PRO A 167 13.54 -3.11 2.56
C PRO A 167 12.50 -2.67 1.53
N PHE A 168 12.19 -1.39 1.49
CA PHE A 168 11.40 -0.81 0.41
C PHE A 168 11.97 0.53 -0.03
N VAL A 169 11.68 0.90 -1.26
CA VAL A 169 12.07 2.15 -1.90
C VAL A 169 10.81 2.92 -2.28
N LEU A 170 10.72 4.17 -1.85
CA LEU A 170 9.63 5.07 -2.23
C LEU A 170 9.98 5.75 -3.56
N ILE A 171 9.03 5.75 -4.49
CA ILE A 171 9.18 6.42 -5.78
C ILE A 171 8.07 7.42 -6.05
N THR A 172 8.38 8.43 -6.84
CA THR A 172 7.45 9.45 -7.33
C THR A 172 7.80 9.87 -8.76
N THR A 173 7.02 10.75 -9.35
CA THR A 173 7.29 11.42 -10.61
C THR A 173 6.91 12.89 -10.53
N ASN A 174 7.41 13.74 -11.43
CA ASN A 174 7.00 15.15 -11.45
C ASN A 174 5.48 15.34 -11.57
N GLU A 175 4.78 14.45 -12.27
CA GLU A 175 3.33 14.54 -12.41
C GLU A 175 2.61 14.19 -11.09
N ILE A 176 3.09 13.19 -10.35
CA ILE A 176 2.57 12.85 -9.02
C ILE A 176 2.81 14.02 -8.05
N GLU A 177 4.01 14.59 -8.03
CA GLU A 177 4.33 15.73 -7.16
C GLU A 177 3.46 16.96 -7.47
N ALA A 178 3.23 17.23 -8.76
CA ALA A 178 2.42 18.37 -9.19
C ALA A 178 0.92 18.23 -8.86
N ALA A 179 0.44 17.03 -8.57
CA ALA A 179 -0.96 16.80 -8.25
C ALA A 179 -1.38 17.36 -6.90
N HIS A 180 -0.45 17.50 -5.94
CA HIS A 180 -0.67 18.03 -4.59
C HIS A 180 -1.92 17.46 -3.89
N ASP A 181 -2.18 16.17 -4.09
CA ASP A 181 -3.36 15.49 -3.54
C ASP A 181 -3.00 14.56 -2.36
N ASN A 182 -4.00 13.85 -1.85
CA ASN A 182 -3.83 12.93 -0.72
C ASN A 182 -2.79 11.83 -0.99
N ARG A 183 -2.52 11.52 -2.25
CA ARG A 183 -1.54 10.49 -2.66
C ARG A 183 -0.13 11.00 -2.49
N THR A 184 0.14 12.21 -2.96
CA THR A 184 1.42 12.91 -2.70
C THR A 184 1.65 13.04 -1.21
N ALA A 185 0.61 13.45 -0.45
CA ALA A 185 0.69 13.52 1.01
C ALA A 185 1.01 12.15 1.65
N ALA A 186 0.43 11.06 1.16
CA ALA A 186 0.71 9.72 1.67
C ALA A 186 2.16 9.28 1.44
N ILE A 187 2.76 9.62 0.28
CA ILE A 187 4.19 9.38 0.03
C ILE A 187 5.02 10.15 1.08
N ARG A 188 4.73 11.42 1.34
CA ARG A 188 5.46 12.25 2.30
C ARG A 188 5.33 11.76 3.73
N VAL A 189 4.17 11.20 4.10
CA VAL A 189 3.98 10.56 5.41
C VAL A 189 4.90 9.35 5.57
N LEU A 190 5.00 8.48 4.57
CA LEU A 190 5.90 7.33 4.59
C LEU A 190 7.37 7.75 4.57
N GLU A 191 7.74 8.74 3.74
CA GLU A 191 9.07 9.35 3.69
C GLU A 191 9.51 9.83 5.08
N SER A 192 8.67 10.65 5.72
CA SER A 192 8.95 11.22 7.04
C SER A 192 9.01 10.15 8.13
N PHE A 193 8.07 9.20 8.12
CA PHE A 193 7.99 8.16 9.16
C PHE A 193 9.21 7.24 9.15
N PHE A 194 9.64 6.82 7.96
CA PHE A 194 10.77 5.89 7.81
C PHE A 194 12.10 6.60 7.55
N SER A 195 12.13 7.93 7.55
CA SER A 195 13.32 8.75 7.21
C SER A 195 13.97 8.30 5.91
N ARG A 196 13.15 8.02 4.89
CA ARG A 196 13.58 7.50 3.58
C ARG A 196 13.48 8.55 2.49
N GLU A 197 14.52 8.64 1.66
CA GLU A 197 14.47 9.47 0.46
C GLU A 197 13.45 8.90 -0.55
N VAL A 198 12.64 9.78 -1.13
CA VAL A 198 11.73 9.46 -2.24
C VAL A 198 12.46 9.69 -3.56
N ILE A 199 12.55 8.66 -4.37
CA ILE A 199 13.21 8.73 -5.68
C ILE A 199 12.23 9.31 -6.69
N ASN A 200 12.54 10.49 -7.22
CA ASN A 200 11.80 11.05 -8.34
C ASN A 200 12.31 10.47 -9.67
N LEU A 201 11.50 9.64 -10.32
CA LEU A 201 11.88 8.97 -11.56
C LEU A 201 12.12 9.97 -12.72
N SER A 202 11.41 11.10 -12.72
CA SER A 202 11.56 12.12 -13.75
C SER A 202 12.89 12.86 -13.68
N SER A 203 13.50 13.00 -12.50
CA SER A 203 14.82 13.64 -12.33
C SER A 203 15.99 12.73 -12.72
N LYS A 204 15.78 11.41 -12.71
CA LYS A 204 16.81 10.39 -12.97
C LYS A 204 18.03 10.44 -12.05
N GLU A 205 17.92 11.06 -10.87
CA GLU A 205 19.02 11.15 -9.91
C GLU A 205 19.49 9.77 -9.43
N TYR A 206 18.64 8.73 -9.53
CA TYR A 206 18.98 7.35 -9.22
C TYR A 206 20.14 6.79 -10.07
N LEU A 207 20.48 7.44 -11.21
CA LEU A 207 21.61 7.04 -12.04
C LEU A 207 22.96 7.44 -11.40
N THR A 208 22.97 8.46 -10.57
CA THR A 208 24.19 9.05 -9.98
C THR A 208 24.27 8.88 -8.47
N LYS A 209 23.12 8.70 -7.79
CA LYS A 209 23.05 8.49 -6.34
C LYS A 209 22.86 7.01 -6.00
N PRO A 210 23.50 6.48 -4.96
CA PRO A 210 23.22 5.14 -4.47
C PRO A 210 21.79 5.06 -3.92
N LEU A 211 21.08 3.96 -4.21
CA LEU A 211 19.79 3.69 -3.61
C LEU A 211 19.99 3.16 -2.18
N SER A 212 19.29 3.72 -1.21
CA SER A 212 19.19 3.15 0.14
C SER A 212 18.17 2.00 0.12
N ILE A 213 18.67 0.76 0.26
CA ILE A 213 17.86 -0.46 0.28
C ILE A 213 17.96 -1.22 1.61
N ASP A 214 18.40 -0.58 2.65
CA ASP A 214 18.36 -1.05 4.02
C ASP A 214 17.01 -0.82 4.67
N PHE A 215 16.82 -1.29 5.89
CA PHE A 215 15.68 -0.92 6.72
C PHE A 215 16.14 -0.68 8.16
N ASP A 216 15.49 0.26 8.80
CA ASP A 216 15.71 0.52 10.22
C ASP A 216 14.74 -0.30 11.07
N THR A 217 15.29 -1.13 11.96
CA THR A 217 14.51 -2.03 12.82
C THR A 217 13.64 -1.24 13.80
N GLU A 218 14.09 -0.07 14.25
CA GLU A 218 13.34 0.75 15.21
C GLU A 218 12.11 1.35 14.56
N SER A 219 12.24 1.97 13.39
CA SER A 219 11.11 2.52 12.64
C SER A 219 10.09 1.45 12.24
N TYR A 220 10.56 0.24 11.87
CA TYR A 220 9.68 -0.89 11.58
C TYR A 220 8.91 -1.36 12.82
N SER A 221 9.60 -1.45 13.96
CA SER A 221 8.96 -1.81 15.23
C SER A 221 7.96 -0.74 15.69
N GLN A 222 8.29 0.54 15.48
CA GLN A 222 7.40 1.65 15.76
C GLN A 222 6.15 1.59 14.85
N TYR A 223 6.34 1.39 13.53
CA TYR A 223 5.23 1.29 12.58
C TYR A 223 4.31 0.10 12.90
N MET A 224 4.89 -1.04 13.29
CA MET A 224 4.15 -2.21 13.74
C MET A 224 3.18 -1.84 14.87
N ARG A 225 3.68 -1.20 15.95
CA ARG A 225 2.85 -0.79 17.10
C ARG A 225 1.82 0.27 16.72
N ASP A 226 2.25 1.25 15.92
CA ASP A 226 1.42 2.42 15.61
C ASP A 226 0.27 2.09 14.68
N TYR A 227 0.46 1.16 13.69
CA TYR A 227 -0.47 0.99 12.59
C TYR A 227 -0.89 -0.45 12.30
N ILE A 228 -0.14 -1.47 12.76
CA ILE A 228 -0.42 -2.86 12.38
C ILE A 228 -1.02 -3.66 13.54
N LYS A 229 -0.42 -3.63 14.70
CA LYS A 229 -0.81 -4.48 15.83
C LYS A 229 -0.74 -3.75 17.17
N ASN A 230 -1.87 -3.71 17.87
CA ASN A 230 -2.02 -3.01 19.15
C ASN A 230 -2.20 -3.97 20.34
N ASN A 231 -2.23 -5.27 20.12
CA ASN A 231 -2.39 -6.27 21.17
C ASN A 231 -1.21 -7.25 21.19
N ASN A 232 -1.08 -8.01 22.26
CA ASN A 232 -0.05 -9.04 22.41
C ASN A 232 -0.53 -10.43 21.93
N ASP A 233 -1.80 -10.57 21.61
CA ASP A 233 -2.41 -11.86 21.25
C ASP A 233 -2.29 -12.14 19.77
N ASP A 234 -1.92 -13.38 19.42
CA ASP A 234 -1.87 -13.86 18.05
C ASP A 234 -3.14 -14.68 17.72
N ILE A 235 -4.31 -14.07 17.97
CA ILE A 235 -5.62 -14.65 17.68
C ILE A 235 -6.07 -14.12 16.31
N GLU A 236 -6.59 -14.97 15.46
CA GLU A 236 -7.10 -14.54 14.14
C GLU A 236 -8.16 -13.44 14.27
N PHE A 237 -8.13 -12.48 13.35
CA PHE A 237 -8.99 -11.29 13.33
C PHE A 237 -10.48 -11.66 13.51
N TRP A 238 -10.96 -12.62 12.73
CA TRP A 238 -12.37 -13.00 12.75
C TRP A 238 -12.79 -13.75 14.02
N ASP A 239 -11.86 -14.40 14.70
CA ASP A 239 -12.15 -15.04 16.01
C ASP A 239 -12.38 -13.99 17.10
N VAL A 240 -11.60 -12.89 17.07
CA VAL A 240 -11.82 -11.76 17.98
C VAL A 240 -13.16 -11.10 17.69
N VAL A 241 -13.46 -10.85 16.39
CA VAL A 241 -14.75 -10.27 15.99
C VAL A 241 -15.90 -11.14 16.47
N ALA A 242 -15.87 -12.45 16.22
CA ALA A 242 -16.93 -13.38 16.62
C ALA A 242 -17.14 -13.42 18.14
N LYS A 243 -16.03 -13.40 18.92
CA LYS A 243 -16.11 -13.35 20.40
C LYS A 243 -16.70 -12.04 20.92
N THR A 244 -16.39 -10.91 20.26
CA THR A 244 -16.84 -9.58 20.68
C THR A 244 -18.32 -9.36 20.36
N ILE A 245 -18.76 -9.74 19.17
CA ILE A 245 -20.11 -9.43 18.71
C ILE A 245 -21.18 -10.34 19.36
N LYS A 246 -20.81 -11.49 19.93
CA LYS A 246 -21.70 -12.47 20.56
C LYS A 246 -23.03 -12.59 19.81
N PHE A 247 -23.08 -13.45 18.81
CA PHE A 247 -24.35 -13.86 18.22
C PHE A 247 -25.14 -14.78 19.16
#